data_ef6c413dce9e048b21d793eceeae409d
#
_entry.id   ef6c413dce9e048b21d793eceeae409d
#
_cell.length_a   1.000
_cell.length_b   1.000
_cell.length_c   1.000
_cell.angle_alpha   90.00
_cell.angle_beta   90.00
_cell.angle_gamma   90.00
#
_symmetry.space_group_name_H-M   'P 1'
#
loop_
_entity.id
_entity.type
_entity.pdbx_description
1 polymer ?
#
loop_
_entity_poly.entity_id
_entity_poly.type
_entity_poly.pdbx_seq_one_letter_code
_entity_poly.pdbx_strand_id
1 'polypeptide(L)'
;MITDHTRLINKEYPLPPDYVPPDLIDIGLPFDCAPGNPKRLLEKRTAYAARELICRGQHEGISLCCVSGYRSYDRQKELFRGSSYVAAPGTSEHQSGLAIDLSSPSVQMKLTEKFGDTPEGRWLV
;
A
#
# COMPACT_ATOMS: atom_id res chain seq x y z
N MET A 1 -10.23 1.36 -20.49
CA MET A 1 -10.86 0.55 -19.41
C MET A 1 -11.19 1.45 -18.24
N ILE A 2 -12.39 1.33 -17.72
CA ILE A 2 -12.80 2.09 -16.53
C ILE A 2 -12.41 1.28 -15.29
N THR A 3 -11.64 1.91 -14.41
CA THR A 3 -11.28 1.28 -13.13
C THR A 3 -12.41 1.46 -12.12
N ASP A 4 -12.92 0.37 -11.60
CA ASP A 4 -13.93 0.42 -10.53
C ASP A 4 -13.24 0.50 -9.17
N HIS A 5 -13.21 1.71 -8.60
CA HIS A 5 -12.59 1.97 -7.31
C HIS A 5 -13.42 1.48 -6.12
N THR A 6 -14.66 1.05 -6.36
CA THR A 6 -15.55 0.53 -5.31
C THR A 6 -15.61 -0.99 -5.30
N ARG A 7 -14.85 -1.65 -6.18
CA ARG A 7 -14.87 -3.11 -6.29
C ARG A 7 -14.43 -3.77 -4.98
N LEU A 8 -15.24 -4.65 -4.45
CA LEU A 8 -14.90 -5.47 -3.30
C LEU A 8 -13.90 -6.55 -3.72
N ILE A 9 -12.80 -6.66 -2.99
CA ILE A 9 -11.74 -7.64 -3.24
C ILE A 9 -11.52 -8.44 -1.97
N ASN A 10 -11.81 -9.75 -2.02
CA ASN A 10 -11.59 -10.68 -0.92
C ASN A 10 -11.64 -12.12 -1.44
N LYS A 11 -11.74 -13.10 -0.54
CA LYS A 11 -11.80 -14.53 -0.91
C LYS A 11 -13.00 -14.88 -1.79
N GLU A 12 -14.10 -14.13 -1.67
CA GLU A 12 -15.32 -14.35 -2.47
C GLU A 12 -15.26 -13.63 -3.81
N TYR A 13 -14.51 -12.51 -3.89
CA TYR A 13 -14.41 -11.67 -5.07
C TYR A 13 -12.94 -11.41 -5.43
N PRO A 14 -12.18 -12.46 -5.79
CA PRO A 14 -10.76 -12.30 -6.10
C PRO A 14 -10.55 -11.57 -7.43
N LEU A 15 -9.38 -10.95 -7.56
CA LEU A 15 -8.93 -10.38 -8.83
C LEU A 15 -8.31 -11.48 -9.70
N PRO A 16 -8.45 -11.40 -11.04
CA PRO A 16 -7.78 -12.32 -11.95
C PRO A 16 -6.25 -12.21 -11.84
N PRO A 17 -5.50 -13.31 -12.13
CA PRO A 17 -4.04 -13.29 -12.07
C PRO A 17 -3.38 -12.23 -12.97
N ASP A 18 -3.99 -11.93 -14.09
CA ASP A 18 -3.46 -10.99 -15.09
C ASP A 18 -3.96 -9.56 -14.88
N TYR A 19 -4.75 -9.31 -13.83
CA TYR A 19 -5.24 -7.96 -13.56
C TYR A 19 -4.11 -7.03 -13.12
N VAL A 20 -3.92 -5.96 -13.88
CA VAL A 20 -2.99 -4.87 -13.56
C VAL A 20 -3.76 -3.55 -13.71
N PRO A 21 -3.77 -2.69 -12.67
CA PRO A 21 -4.45 -1.40 -12.78
C PRO A 21 -3.86 -0.56 -13.93
N PRO A 22 -4.69 0.17 -14.69
CA PRO A 22 -4.21 0.92 -15.86
C PRO A 22 -3.36 2.16 -15.52
N ASP A 23 -3.54 2.75 -14.34
CA ASP A 23 -2.95 4.04 -13.98
C ASP A 23 -1.97 3.92 -12.80
N LEU A 24 -1.09 2.92 -12.84
CA LEU A 24 -0.03 2.78 -11.84
C LEU A 24 1.08 3.80 -12.09
N ILE A 25 1.40 4.61 -11.08
CA ILE A 25 2.45 5.62 -11.15
C ILE A 25 3.27 5.66 -9.86
N ASP A 26 4.51 6.17 -9.98
CA ASP A 26 5.38 6.52 -8.85
C ASP A 26 5.59 8.03 -8.89
N ILE A 27 5.09 8.75 -7.90
CA ILE A 27 5.20 10.21 -7.82
C ILE A 27 6.29 10.67 -6.85
N GLY A 28 7.19 9.78 -6.46
CA GLY A 28 8.30 10.13 -5.58
C GLY A 28 7.95 10.25 -4.11
N LEU A 29 6.93 9.53 -3.65
CA LEU A 29 6.60 9.48 -2.22
C LEU A 29 7.76 8.86 -1.42
N PRO A 30 7.87 9.17 -0.12
CA PRO A 30 8.87 8.54 0.72
C PRO A 30 8.54 7.06 0.92
N PHE A 31 9.33 6.21 0.29
CA PHE A 31 9.27 4.74 0.44
C PHE A 31 10.58 4.26 1.04
N ASP A 32 10.53 3.13 1.72
CA ASP A 32 11.72 2.49 2.28
C ASP A 32 12.42 1.56 1.27
N CYS A 33 12.14 1.71 0.01
CA CYS A 33 12.76 0.94 -1.08
C CYS A 33 13.20 1.87 -2.21
N ALA A 34 14.12 1.37 -3.05
CA ALA A 34 14.71 2.14 -4.12
C ALA A 34 13.73 2.47 -5.24
N PRO A 35 13.93 3.59 -5.96
CA PRO A 35 13.17 3.88 -7.18
C PRO A 35 13.25 2.70 -8.17
N GLY A 36 12.14 2.45 -8.88
CA GLY A 36 12.04 1.33 -9.79
C GLY A 36 11.44 0.07 -9.15
N ASN A 37 11.37 -0.01 -7.83
CA ASN A 37 10.70 -1.11 -7.16
C ASN A 37 9.17 -0.99 -7.36
N PRO A 38 8.48 -2.05 -7.85
CA PRO A 38 7.03 -2.00 -8.07
C PRO A 38 6.21 -1.66 -6.82
N LYS A 39 6.74 -1.87 -5.62
CA LYS A 39 6.08 -1.47 -4.37
C LYS A 39 5.79 0.02 -4.30
N ARG A 40 6.52 0.84 -5.05
CA ARG A 40 6.35 2.30 -5.09
C ARG A 40 5.20 2.74 -5.97
N LEU A 41 4.61 1.82 -6.74
CA LEU A 41 3.51 2.14 -7.64
C LEU A 41 2.18 2.17 -6.89
N LEU A 42 1.34 3.13 -7.25
CA LEU A 42 -0.02 3.27 -6.77
C LEU A 42 -0.90 3.71 -7.92
N GLU A 43 -2.18 3.36 -7.85
CA GLU A 43 -3.16 3.95 -8.77
C GLU A 43 -3.10 5.48 -8.59
N LYS A 44 -3.26 6.22 -9.68
CA LYS A 44 -3.03 7.68 -9.74
C LYS A 44 -3.72 8.45 -8.61
N ARG A 45 -5.00 8.20 -8.38
CA ARG A 45 -5.76 8.92 -7.33
C ARG A 45 -5.26 8.60 -5.94
N THR A 46 -4.94 7.33 -5.71
CA THR A 46 -4.39 6.88 -4.43
C THR A 46 -3.03 7.50 -4.18
N ALA A 47 -2.18 7.59 -5.22
CA ALA A 47 -0.87 8.22 -5.11
C ALA A 47 -0.99 9.69 -4.67
N TYR A 48 -1.86 10.47 -5.29
CA TYR A 48 -2.06 11.87 -4.92
C TYR A 48 -2.71 12.05 -3.56
N ALA A 49 -3.66 11.19 -3.19
CA ALA A 49 -4.25 11.21 -1.85
C ALA A 49 -3.21 10.89 -0.77
N ALA A 50 -2.36 9.92 -1.03
CA ALA A 50 -1.26 9.58 -0.11
C ALA A 50 -0.28 10.74 0.04
N ARG A 51 0.05 11.45 -1.06
CA ARG A 51 0.91 12.62 -1.01
C ARG A 51 0.32 13.71 -0.12
N GLU A 52 -0.96 13.98 -0.25
CA GLU A 52 -1.63 14.98 0.57
C GLU A 52 -1.59 14.60 2.05
N LEU A 53 -1.87 13.35 2.38
CA LEU A 53 -1.81 12.84 3.75
C LEU A 53 -0.41 13.00 4.35
N ILE A 54 0.63 12.58 3.61
CA ILE A 54 2.01 12.67 4.05
C ILE A 54 2.44 14.12 4.23
N CYS A 55 2.08 15.01 3.31
CA CYS A 55 2.39 16.44 3.41
C CYS A 55 1.72 17.09 4.62
N ARG A 56 0.46 16.76 4.89
CA ARG A 56 -0.23 17.25 6.09
C ARG A 56 0.47 16.79 7.35
N GLY A 57 0.88 15.53 7.40
CA GLY A 57 1.63 15.00 8.53
C GLY A 57 2.91 15.77 8.76
N GLN A 58 3.68 16.05 7.70
CA GLN A 58 4.93 16.82 7.80
C GLN A 58 4.71 18.20 8.39
N HIS A 59 3.62 18.90 8.03
CA HIS A 59 3.29 20.20 8.58
C HIS A 59 3.00 20.13 10.08
N GLU A 60 2.58 19.01 10.58
CA GLU A 60 2.29 18.78 12.00
C GLU A 60 3.42 18.06 12.74
N GLY A 61 4.59 17.92 12.11
CA GLY A 61 5.74 17.23 12.70
C GLY A 61 5.64 15.72 12.70
N ILE A 62 4.75 15.15 11.88
CA ILE A 62 4.53 13.71 11.77
C ILE A 62 5.25 13.20 10.51
N SER A 63 6.15 12.24 10.69
CA SER A 63 6.89 11.62 9.59
C SER A 63 6.28 10.27 9.25
N LEU A 64 5.68 10.18 8.06
CA LEU A 64 5.13 8.94 7.52
C LEU A 64 5.97 8.48 6.35
N CYS A 65 6.12 7.17 6.22
CA CYS A 65 6.80 6.55 5.09
C CYS A 65 5.97 5.41 4.55
N CYS A 66 5.98 5.27 3.24
CA CYS A 66 5.28 4.19 2.55
C CYS A 66 6.15 2.94 2.58
N VAL A 67 5.54 1.81 2.84
CA VAL A 67 6.23 0.52 2.84
C VAL A 67 5.86 -0.28 1.60
N SER A 68 4.59 -0.33 1.24
CA SER A 68 4.13 -1.12 0.10
C SER A 68 2.87 -0.49 -0.50
N GLY A 69 2.90 -0.26 -1.81
CA GLY A 69 1.75 0.14 -2.60
C GLY A 69 1.25 -1.04 -3.43
N TYR A 70 1.36 -0.95 -4.77
CA TYR A 70 0.95 -2.02 -5.66
C TYR A 70 1.72 -3.31 -5.42
N ARG A 71 0.99 -4.41 -5.51
CA ARG A 71 1.57 -5.75 -5.43
C ARG A 71 0.88 -6.62 -6.47
N SER A 72 1.68 -7.20 -7.39
CA SER A 72 1.15 -8.08 -8.43
C SER A 72 0.59 -9.37 -7.83
N TYR A 73 -0.21 -10.07 -8.63
CA TYR A 73 -0.70 -11.40 -8.27
C TYR A 73 0.47 -12.35 -7.94
N ASP A 74 1.50 -12.35 -8.79
CA ASP A 74 2.65 -13.24 -8.61
C ASP A 74 3.43 -12.92 -7.35
N ARG A 75 3.61 -11.64 -7.02
CA ARG A 75 4.28 -11.25 -5.78
C ARG A 75 3.46 -11.65 -4.56
N GLN A 76 2.14 -11.51 -4.62
CA GLN A 76 1.26 -11.95 -3.53
C GLN A 76 1.35 -13.47 -3.35
N LYS A 77 1.46 -14.21 -4.45
CA LYS A 77 1.64 -15.65 -4.42
C LYS A 77 2.94 -16.06 -3.72
N GLU A 78 4.04 -15.35 -3.97
CA GLU A 78 5.32 -15.57 -3.29
C GLU A 78 5.20 -15.33 -1.78
N LEU A 79 4.52 -14.25 -1.39
CA LEU A 79 4.36 -13.89 0.02
C LEU A 79 3.40 -14.82 0.75
N PHE A 80 2.41 -15.31 0.04
CA PHE A 80 1.36 -16.15 0.64
C PHE A 80 1.91 -17.44 1.21
N ARG A 81 2.54 -18.28 0.39
CA ARG A 81 3.15 -19.56 0.79
C ARG A 81 2.34 -20.36 1.84
N GLY A 82 1.01 -20.26 1.79
CA GLY A 82 0.13 -20.91 2.76
C GLY A 82 0.00 -20.22 4.11
N SER A 83 0.56 -19.03 4.28
CA SER A 83 0.45 -18.27 5.53
C SER A 83 -0.97 -17.76 5.73
N SER A 84 -1.52 -17.93 6.94
CA SER A 84 -2.83 -17.38 7.30
C SER A 84 -2.79 -15.88 7.57
N TYR A 85 -1.59 -15.30 7.72
CA TYR A 85 -1.40 -13.86 7.98
C TYR A 85 -1.31 -13.03 6.71
N VAL A 86 -1.22 -13.64 5.56
CA VAL A 86 -1.08 -12.99 4.26
C VAL A 86 -2.24 -13.39 3.39
N ALA A 87 -2.86 -12.43 2.72
CA ALA A 87 -3.97 -12.72 1.80
C ALA A 87 -3.52 -13.62 0.65
N ALA A 88 -4.38 -14.54 0.24
CA ALA A 88 -4.13 -15.39 -0.92
C ALA A 88 -4.04 -14.54 -2.20
N PRO A 89 -3.33 -15.02 -3.24
CA PRO A 89 -3.25 -14.31 -4.51
C PRO A 89 -4.65 -13.98 -5.07
N GLY A 90 -4.81 -12.76 -5.56
CA GLY A 90 -6.10 -12.26 -6.07
C GLY A 90 -7.03 -11.72 -5.00
N THR A 91 -6.76 -11.95 -3.71
CA THR A 91 -7.62 -11.51 -2.61
C THR A 91 -7.05 -10.32 -1.84
N SER A 92 -5.90 -9.79 -2.25
CA SER A 92 -5.28 -8.62 -1.65
C SER A 92 -5.68 -7.34 -2.38
N GLU A 93 -6.06 -6.32 -1.63
CA GLU A 93 -6.38 -4.99 -2.18
C GLU A 93 -5.14 -4.32 -2.80
N HIS A 94 -3.93 -4.73 -2.42
CA HIS A 94 -2.70 -4.19 -3.01
C HIS A 94 -2.60 -4.44 -4.52
N GLN A 95 -3.25 -5.48 -5.04
CA GLN A 95 -3.29 -5.74 -6.48
C GLN A 95 -4.11 -4.71 -7.25
N SER A 96 -5.02 -4.00 -6.59
CA SER A 96 -5.81 -2.93 -7.20
C SER A 96 -5.04 -1.62 -7.35
N GLY A 97 -3.92 -1.47 -6.68
CA GLY A 97 -3.19 -0.20 -6.60
C GLY A 97 -3.84 0.82 -5.68
N LEU A 98 -4.93 0.45 -5.00
CA LEU A 98 -5.71 1.35 -4.13
C LEU A 98 -5.37 1.20 -2.65
N ALA A 99 -4.46 0.31 -2.31
CA ALA A 99 -4.04 0.09 -0.93
C ALA A 99 -2.57 0.50 -0.73
N ILE A 100 -2.28 1.02 0.45
CA ILE A 100 -0.93 1.42 0.82
C ILE A 100 -0.68 1.05 2.28
N ASP A 101 0.50 0.48 2.54
CA ASP A 101 0.98 0.26 3.90
C ASP A 101 1.87 1.43 4.29
N LEU A 102 1.60 2.04 5.43
CA LEU A 102 2.35 3.15 5.99
C LEU A 102 3.05 2.73 7.27
N SER A 103 4.20 3.31 7.51
CA SER A 103 4.95 3.15 8.76
C SER A 103 5.71 4.44 9.07
N SER A 104 6.65 4.38 10.01
CA SER A 104 7.41 5.55 10.41
C SER A 104 8.81 5.15 10.89
N PRO A 105 9.76 6.11 10.94
CA PRO A 105 11.08 5.86 11.52
C PRO A 105 11.02 5.41 12.98
N SER A 106 10.01 5.79 13.74
CA SER A 106 9.86 5.45 15.16
C SER A 106 9.74 3.94 15.41
N VAL A 107 9.34 3.16 14.38
CA VAL A 107 9.30 1.70 14.43
C VAL A 107 10.19 1.07 13.34
N GLN A 108 11.22 1.82 12.89
CA GLN A 108 12.19 1.35 11.88
C GLN A 108 11.51 0.91 10.58
N MET A 109 10.45 1.60 10.17
CA MET A 109 9.67 1.31 8.96
C MET A 109 9.04 -0.09 8.94
N LYS A 110 8.83 -0.71 10.11
CA LYS A 110 8.23 -2.03 10.19
C LYS A 110 6.70 -1.94 10.27
N LEU A 111 6.04 -2.94 9.71
CA LEU A 111 4.60 -3.11 9.83
C LEU A 111 4.34 -3.91 11.11
N THR A 112 4.08 -3.21 12.20
CA THR A 112 3.94 -3.80 13.55
C THR A 112 2.80 -3.13 14.30
N GLU A 113 2.21 -3.87 15.24
CA GLU A 113 1.17 -3.34 16.12
C GLU A 113 1.65 -2.16 16.97
N LYS A 114 2.96 -2.10 17.25
CA LYS A 114 3.55 -0.99 17.98
C LYS A 114 3.41 0.35 17.28
N PHE A 115 3.21 0.34 15.97
CA PHE A 115 2.99 1.57 15.20
C PHE A 115 1.79 2.35 15.74
N GLY A 116 0.72 1.68 16.17
CA GLY A 116 -0.47 2.33 16.73
C GLY A 116 -0.20 3.14 18.00
N ASP A 117 0.87 2.81 18.71
CA ASP A 117 1.28 3.51 19.94
C ASP A 117 2.24 4.66 19.69
N THR A 118 2.65 4.89 18.43
CA THR A 118 3.53 6.00 18.06
C THR A 118 2.73 7.27 17.81
N PRO A 119 3.37 8.46 17.86
CA PRO A 119 2.70 9.71 17.49
C PRO A 119 2.12 9.64 16.07
N GLU A 120 2.84 9.02 15.13
CA GLU A 120 2.42 8.86 13.73
C GLU A 120 1.17 7.99 13.62
N GLY A 121 1.15 6.86 14.32
CA GLY A 121 0.00 5.95 14.31
C GLY A 121 -1.23 6.59 14.96
N ARG A 122 -1.06 7.32 16.05
CA ARG A 122 -2.15 8.05 16.72
C ARG A 122 -2.70 9.16 15.84
N TRP A 123 -1.82 9.84 15.09
CA TRP A 123 -2.24 10.92 14.20
C TRP A 123 -3.14 10.41 13.07
N LEU A 124 -2.91 9.18 12.58
CA LEU A 124 -3.68 8.56 11.51
C LEU A 124 -5.09 8.12 11.90
N VAL A 125 -5.37 8.01 13.18
CA VAL A 125 -6.68 7.54 13.68
C VAL A 125 -7.76 8.62 13.62
#